data_41a9b54b17e2ca04b9139e38f7338ba9
#
_entry.id   41a9b54b17e2ca04b9139e38f7338ba9
#
_cell.length_a   1.000
_cell.length_b   1.000
_cell.length_c   1.000
_cell.angle_alpha   90.00
_cell.angle_beta   90.00
_cell.angle_gamma   90.00
#
_symmetry.space_group_name_H-M   'P 1'
#
loop_
_entity.id
_entity.type
_entity.pdbx_description
1 polymer ?
#
loop_
_entity_poly.entity_id
_entity_poly.type
_entity_poly.pdbx_seq_one_letter_code
_entity_poly.pdbx_strand_id
1 'polypeptide(L)'
;MSLPTCIVTAALDDAALDWLAGHARIVRGSPTSAEFAAAAAGAQALIVRTYTIVNDALLDQLPALRVVARAGVGLDNIDVAACRRRGVEVVHTPDANTQAVVEYVLCLLCDALRPRLFLDRPLAKDAWDDVREEVVGAWQMDELVLGILGMGRIGQRVAQVAGAIGFHCIYHDLLEIPESARHGAEPCGIEQLFADSDVVTVHVDGRSSNRGLVDAPLLERLRDDAVLINTSRGFVIDDRALAAWLGNRPGAQVILDVHDPEPFTHGHPLIGMANAHLAPHLASRTLTAMANMSWVVKDVAAVLGGAPPRFPAPLR
;
A
#
# COMPACT_ATOMS: atom_id res chain seq x y z
N MET A 1 13.46 -10.55 -37.14
CA MET A 1 13.73 -9.31 -36.38
C MET A 1 14.24 -9.74 -35.01
N SER A 2 15.24 -9.04 -34.44
CA SER A 2 15.70 -9.29 -33.08
C SER A 2 14.60 -8.91 -32.08
N LEU A 3 14.46 -9.64 -30.98
CA LEU A 3 13.53 -9.30 -29.92
C LEU A 3 13.87 -7.93 -29.31
N PRO A 4 12.86 -7.11 -28.92
CA PRO A 4 13.08 -5.84 -28.23
C PRO A 4 13.75 -6.08 -26.86
N THR A 5 14.58 -5.13 -26.41
CA THR A 5 15.26 -5.25 -25.12
C THR A 5 14.37 -4.69 -24.00
N CYS A 6 14.18 -5.48 -22.95
CA CYS A 6 13.47 -5.12 -21.72
C CYS A 6 14.43 -5.15 -20.53
N ILE A 7 14.62 -4.05 -19.84
CA ILE A 7 15.37 -3.99 -18.58
C ILE A 7 14.41 -4.25 -17.42
N VAL A 8 14.82 -5.11 -16.49
CA VAL A 8 14.07 -5.44 -15.27
C VAL A 8 14.93 -5.09 -14.06
N THR A 9 14.50 -4.11 -13.27
CA THR A 9 15.27 -3.58 -12.13
C THR A 9 14.95 -4.23 -10.80
N ALA A 10 13.98 -5.16 -10.77
CA ALA A 10 13.54 -5.81 -9.53
C ALA A 10 13.14 -7.28 -9.78
N ALA A 11 13.04 -8.05 -8.71
CA ALA A 11 12.57 -9.44 -8.79
C ALA A 11 11.09 -9.50 -9.25
N LEU A 12 10.82 -10.35 -10.21
CA LEU A 12 9.50 -10.74 -10.69
C LEU A 12 9.32 -12.25 -10.52
N ASP A 13 8.09 -12.70 -10.62
CA ASP A 13 7.75 -14.11 -10.67
C ASP A 13 8.38 -14.78 -11.89
N ASP A 14 8.94 -15.99 -11.71
CA ASP A 14 9.67 -16.69 -12.75
C ASP A 14 8.78 -17.04 -13.95
N ALA A 15 7.52 -17.44 -13.73
CA ALA A 15 6.60 -17.75 -14.82
C ALA A 15 6.30 -16.50 -15.69
N ALA A 16 6.21 -15.32 -15.07
CA ALA A 16 6.05 -14.07 -15.82
C ALA A 16 7.31 -13.72 -16.62
N LEU A 17 8.50 -13.95 -16.07
CA LEU A 17 9.78 -13.74 -16.76
C LEU A 17 9.97 -14.71 -17.91
N ASP A 18 9.68 -15.99 -17.71
CA ASP A 18 9.77 -17.02 -18.76
C ASP A 18 8.82 -16.69 -19.92
N TRP A 19 7.61 -16.24 -19.59
CA TRP A 19 6.68 -15.78 -20.61
C TRP A 19 7.19 -14.56 -21.36
N LEU A 20 7.77 -13.57 -20.66
CA LEU A 20 8.33 -12.35 -21.27
C LEU A 20 9.54 -12.68 -22.16
N ALA A 21 10.34 -13.69 -21.81
CA ALA A 21 11.50 -14.09 -22.61
C ALA A 21 11.15 -14.54 -24.04
N GLY A 22 9.90 -14.99 -24.26
CA GLY A 22 9.36 -15.24 -25.59
C GLY A 22 9.02 -13.96 -26.40
N HIS A 23 9.00 -12.80 -25.76
CA HIS A 23 8.55 -11.52 -26.36
C HIS A 23 9.62 -10.43 -26.33
N ALA A 24 10.59 -10.53 -25.42
CA ALA A 24 11.66 -9.55 -25.26
C ALA A 24 12.97 -10.19 -24.77
N ARG A 25 14.11 -9.61 -25.14
CA ARG A 25 15.39 -9.92 -24.51
C ARG A 25 15.47 -9.27 -23.15
N ILE A 26 15.48 -10.06 -22.10
CA ILE A 26 15.50 -9.58 -20.72
C ILE A 26 16.94 -9.26 -20.29
N VAL A 27 17.14 -8.07 -19.71
CA VAL A 27 18.36 -7.65 -19.04
C VAL A 27 18.00 -7.31 -17.61
N ARG A 28 18.60 -8.00 -16.63
CA ARG A 28 18.40 -7.70 -15.21
C ARG A 28 19.51 -6.76 -14.73
N GLY A 29 19.15 -5.67 -14.06
CA GLY A 29 20.12 -4.75 -13.52
C GLY A 29 19.49 -3.51 -12.90
N SER A 30 20.07 -3.00 -11.81
CA SER A 30 19.66 -1.72 -11.23
C SER A 30 20.18 -0.56 -12.09
N PRO A 31 19.62 0.65 -11.97
CA PRO A 31 20.07 1.82 -12.74
C PRO A 31 21.58 2.15 -12.59
N THR A 32 22.21 1.64 -11.55
CA THR A 32 23.67 1.83 -11.27
C THR A 32 24.53 0.65 -11.70
N SER A 33 23.96 -0.42 -12.25
CA SER A 33 24.71 -1.63 -12.63
C SER A 33 25.31 -1.52 -14.05
N ALA A 34 26.36 -2.28 -14.31
CA ALA A 34 27.01 -2.35 -15.61
C ALA A 34 26.09 -2.94 -16.70
N GLU A 35 25.26 -3.91 -16.33
CA GLU A 35 24.28 -4.56 -17.23
C GLU A 35 23.21 -3.57 -17.68
N PHE A 36 22.72 -2.72 -16.76
CA PHE A 36 21.81 -1.63 -17.11
C PHE A 36 22.46 -0.66 -18.09
N ALA A 37 23.66 -0.15 -17.76
CA ALA A 37 24.38 0.81 -18.59
C ALA A 37 24.64 0.27 -20.01
N ALA A 38 25.01 -1.01 -20.14
CA ALA A 38 25.27 -1.66 -21.41
C ALA A 38 24.00 -1.82 -22.28
N ALA A 39 22.83 -1.92 -21.67
CA ALA A 39 21.56 -2.14 -22.35
C ALA A 39 20.76 -0.84 -22.59
N ALA A 40 21.04 0.21 -21.82
CA ALA A 40 20.19 1.39 -21.69
C ALA A 40 19.86 2.06 -23.03
N ALA A 41 20.87 2.30 -23.88
CA ALA A 41 20.66 3.01 -25.15
C ALA A 41 19.69 2.28 -26.11
N GLY A 42 19.60 0.96 -26.04
CA GLY A 42 18.74 0.14 -26.90
C GLY A 42 17.50 -0.43 -26.21
N ALA A 43 17.29 -0.13 -24.92
CA ALA A 43 16.17 -0.65 -24.16
C ALA A 43 14.84 -0.01 -24.60
N GLN A 44 13.87 -0.86 -24.95
CA GLN A 44 12.54 -0.42 -25.38
C GLN A 44 11.49 -0.57 -24.28
N ALA A 45 11.79 -1.33 -23.23
CA ALA A 45 10.94 -1.48 -22.04
C ALA A 45 11.76 -1.42 -20.76
N LEU A 46 11.16 -0.86 -19.72
CA LEU A 46 11.69 -0.82 -18.36
C LEU A 46 10.63 -1.34 -17.39
N ILE A 47 10.94 -2.40 -16.64
CA ILE A 47 10.06 -2.90 -15.58
C ILE A 47 10.65 -2.55 -14.23
N VAL A 48 9.86 -1.87 -13.40
CA VAL A 48 10.27 -1.42 -12.07
C VAL A 48 9.31 -1.91 -10.98
N ARG A 49 9.77 -1.87 -9.74
CA ARG A 49 8.94 -2.00 -8.53
C ARG A 49 9.09 -0.74 -7.66
N THR A 50 9.16 -0.86 -6.36
CA THR A 50 9.07 0.23 -5.39
C THR A 50 10.26 1.19 -5.41
N TYR A 51 11.49 0.66 -5.53
CA TYR A 51 12.71 1.45 -5.24
C TYR A 51 13.36 2.14 -6.44
N THR A 52 12.99 1.78 -7.67
CA THR A 52 13.52 2.46 -8.85
C THR A 52 12.71 3.71 -9.14
N ILE A 53 13.32 4.87 -9.02
CA ILE A 53 12.70 6.16 -9.34
C ILE A 53 12.85 6.42 -10.83
N VAL A 54 11.72 6.58 -11.53
CA VAL A 54 11.69 6.91 -12.96
C VAL A 54 11.38 8.39 -13.10
N ASN A 55 12.42 9.17 -13.34
CA ASN A 55 12.39 10.61 -13.55
C ASN A 55 13.12 10.99 -14.84
N ASP A 56 13.19 12.27 -15.15
CA ASP A 56 13.88 12.77 -16.35
C ASP A 56 15.32 12.26 -16.46
N ALA A 57 16.08 12.24 -15.35
CA ALA A 57 17.49 11.80 -15.35
C ALA A 57 17.66 10.30 -15.71
N LEU A 58 16.72 9.43 -15.31
CA LEU A 58 16.73 8.03 -15.73
C LEU A 58 16.23 7.87 -17.17
N LEU A 59 15.20 8.62 -17.55
CA LEU A 59 14.64 8.56 -18.91
C LEU A 59 15.64 9.05 -19.96
N ASP A 60 16.51 10.00 -19.64
CA ASP A 60 17.56 10.49 -20.54
C ASP A 60 18.61 9.39 -20.88
N GLN A 61 18.76 8.38 -20.04
CA GLN A 61 19.61 7.21 -20.28
C GLN A 61 18.95 6.18 -21.21
N LEU A 62 17.65 6.31 -21.49
CA LEU A 62 16.82 5.30 -22.15
C LEU A 62 16.15 5.88 -23.44
N PRO A 63 16.92 6.37 -24.42
CA PRO A 63 16.38 7.11 -25.56
C PRO A 63 15.47 6.28 -26.48
N ALA A 64 15.55 4.94 -26.45
CA ALA A 64 14.71 4.03 -27.24
C ALA A 64 13.47 3.53 -26.50
N LEU A 65 13.22 4.03 -25.26
CA LEU A 65 12.17 3.53 -24.38
C LEU A 65 10.77 3.79 -24.99
N ARG A 66 9.91 2.79 -24.93
CA ARG A 66 8.52 2.83 -25.41
C ARG A 66 7.53 2.59 -24.27
N VAL A 67 7.94 1.85 -23.24
CA VAL A 67 7.07 1.52 -22.11
C VAL A 67 7.85 1.44 -20.80
N VAL A 68 7.29 2.05 -19.75
CA VAL A 68 7.65 1.83 -18.35
C VAL A 68 6.53 1.03 -17.70
N ALA A 69 6.88 -0.11 -17.08
CA ALA A 69 5.92 -0.97 -16.42
C ALA A 69 6.18 -1.03 -14.90
N ARG A 70 5.15 -0.70 -14.13
CA ARG A 70 5.18 -0.85 -12.67
C ARG A 70 4.59 -2.22 -12.30
N ALA A 71 5.43 -3.15 -11.85
CA ALA A 71 4.96 -4.40 -11.24
C ALA A 71 4.39 -4.10 -9.83
N GLY A 72 3.20 -3.52 -9.81
CA GLY A 72 2.50 -3.04 -8.60
C GLY A 72 1.43 -2.00 -8.93
N VAL A 73 0.74 -1.53 -7.89
CA VAL A 73 -0.45 -0.66 -8.01
C VAL A 73 -0.08 0.82 -8.08
N GLY A 74 0.73 1.30 -7.14
CA GLY A 74 1.10 2.72 -7.04
C GLY A 74 2.04 3.16 -8.16
N LEU A 75 2.03 4.44 -8.48
CA LEU A 75 2.87 5.05 -9.51
C LEU A 75 3.75 6.17 -8.97
N ASP A 76 3.89 6.25 -7.66
CA ASP A 76 4.54 7.36 -6.94
C ASP A 76 6.02 7.52 -7.31
N ASN A 77 6.66 6.43 -7.69
CA ASN A 77 8.07 6.40 -8.10
C ASN A 77 8.26 6.62 -9.61
N ILE A 78 7.20 6.95 -10.36
CA ILE A 78 7.25 7.17 -11.82
C ILE A 78 6.70 8.55 -12.14
N ASP A 79 7.53 9.41 -12.76
CA ASP A 79 7.05 10.64 -13.38
C ASP A 79 6.31 10.30 -14.68
N VAL A 80 5.01 10.03 -14.52
CA VAL A 80 4.13 9.69 -15.64
C VAL A 80 4.07 10.81 -16.68
N ALA A 81 4.12 12.07 -16.24
CA ALA A 81 4.11 13.22 -17.13
C ALA A 81 5.39 13.30 -17.98
N ALA A 82 6.56 13.07 -17.36
CA ALA A 82 7.83 13.00 -18.08
C ALA A 82 7.86 11.85 -19.10
N CYS A 83 7.34 10.68 -18.74
CA CYS A 83 7.21 9.55 -19.66
C CYS A 83 6.35 9.94 -20.88
N ARG A 84 5.18 10.52 -20.64
CA ARG A 84 4.25 10.93 -21.71
C ARG A 84 4.82 12.00 -22.64
N ARG A 85 5.54 12.99 -22.09
CA ARG A 85 6.23 14.01 -22.93
C ARG A 85 7.22 13.39 -23.91
N ARG A 86 7.77 12.22 -23.58
CA ARG A 86 8.70 11.45 -24.43
C ARG A 86 8.03 10.38 -25.29
N GLY A 87 6.69 10.30 -25.28
CA GLY A 87 5.95 9.25 -26.00
C GLY A 87 6.10 7.85 -25.39
N VAL A 88 6.50 7.76 -24.11
CA VAL A 88 6.65 6.52 -23.37
C VAL A 88 5.35 6.19 -22.65
N GLU A 89 4.78 5.01 -22.94
CA GLU A 89 3.60 4.50 -22.24
C GLU A 89 3.95 4.06 -20.82
N VAL A 90 3.05 4.27 -19.86
CA VAL A 90 3.20 3.80 -18.49
C VAL A 90 2.08 2.83 -18.17
N VAL A 91 2.45 1.62 -17.75
CA VAL A 91 1.51 0.54 -17.41
C VAL A 91 1.73 0.05 -15.99
N HIS A 92 0.66 -0.45 -15.35
CA HIS A 92 0.71 -0.96 -13.98
C HIS A 92 -0.31 -2.08 -13.75
N THR A 93 -0.40 -2.60 -12.52
CA THR A 93 -1.33 -3.69 -12.17
C THR A 93 -2.29 -3.26 -11.07
N PRO A 94 -3.37 -2.51 -11.39
CA PRO A 94 -4.20 -1.80 -10.41
C PRO A 94 -4.92 -2.70 -9.40
N ASP A 95 -5.20 -3.97 -9.75
CA ASP A 95 -6.02 -4.88 -8.93
C ASP A 95 -5.20 -6.01 -8.29
N ALA A 96 -3.90 -6.09 -8.59
CA ALA A 96 -3.09 -7.28 -8.34
C ALA A 96 -2.89 -7.64 -6.86
N ASN A 97 -2.97 -6.66 -5.95
CA ASN A 97 -2.72 -6.85 -4.52
C ASN A 97 -3.90 -6.48 -3.63
N THR A 98 -5.06 -6.10 -4.18
CA THR A 98 -6.21 -5.64 -3.39
C THR A 98 -6.58 -6.63 -2.29
N GLN A 99 -6.73 -7.90 -2.63
CA GLN A 99 -7.11 -8.95 -1.66
C GLN A 99 -6.03 -9.11 -0.57
N ALA A 100 -4.74 -9.13 -0.93
CA ALA A 100 -3.66 -9.27 0.04
C ALA A 100 -3.64 -8.12 1.06
N VAL A 101 -3.84 -6.87 0.60
CA VAL A 101 -3.91 -5.70 1.50
C VAL A 101 -5.12 -5.79 2.42
N VAL A 102 -6.29 -6.18 1.91
CA VAL A 102 -7.51 -6.34 2.72
C VAL A 102 -7.32 -7.40 3.80
N GLU A 103 -6.74 -8.57 3.46
CA GLU A 103 -6.43 -9.63 4.43
C GLU A 103 -5.46 -9.12 5.52
N TYR A 104 -4.45 -8.36 5.12
CA TYR A 104 -3.49 -7.79 6.06
C TYR A 104 -4.15 -6.78 7.00
N VAL A 105 -4.97 -5.87 6.49
CA VAL A 105 -5.74 -4.92 7.31
C VAL A 105 -6.65 -5.65 8.28
N LEU A 106 -7.33 -6.72 7.84
CA LEU A 106 -8.16 -7.54 8.73
C LEU A 106 -7.34 -8.19 9.86
N CYS A 107 -6.14 -8.71 9.55
CA CYS A 107 -5.23 -9.24 10.58
C CYS A 107 -4.83 -8.15 11.58
N LEU A 108 -4.49 -6.95 11.12
CA LEU A 108 -4.13 -5.82 11.98
C LEU A 108 -5.30 -5.38 12.88
N LEU A 109 -6.52 -5.33 12.34
CA LEU A 109 -7.73 -5.06 13.13
C LEU A 109 -7.93 -6.12 14.23
N CYS A 110 -7.80 -7.39 13.87
CA CYS A 110 -7.92 -8.48 14.84
C CYS A 110 -6.82 -8.43 15.91
N ASP A 111 -5.58 -8.16 15.53
CA ASP A 111 -4.44 -8.10 16.47
C ASP A 111 -4.55 -6.90 17.43
N ALA A 112 -5.02 -5.74 16.93
CA ALA A 112 -5.21 -4.54 17.75
C ALA A 112 -6.37 -4.68 18.74
N LEU A 113 -7.49 -5.31 18.35
CA LEU A 113 -8.73 -5.31 19.12
C LEU A 113 -8.99 -6.60 19.91
N ARG A 114 -8.35 -7.71 19.54
CA ARG A 114 -8.57 -9.03 20.14
C ARG A 114 -7.24 -9.65 20.55
N PRO A 115 -6.73 -9.35 21.75
CA PRO A 115 -5.49 -9.92 22.25
C PRO A 115 -5.57 -11.45 22.25
N ARG A 116 -4.48 -12.09 21.82
CA ARG A 116 -4.35 -13.55 21.72
C ARG A 116 -3.14 -14.02 22.50
N LEU A 117 -3.31 -15.08 23.26
CA LEU A 117 -2.24 -15.73 23.98
C LEU A 117 -2.28 -17.24 23.67
N PHE A 118 -1.13 -17.80 23.34
CA PHE A 118 -0.96 -19.23 23.10
C PHE A 118 -0.07 -19.82 24.18
N LEU A 119 -0.51 -20.93 24.79
CA LEU A 119 0.24 -21.61 25.83
C LEU A 119 1.22 -22.60 25.20
N ASP A 120 2.45 -22.60 25.67
CA ASP A 120 3.52 -23.56 25.31
C ASP A 120 3.68 -24.69 26.35
N ARG A 121 2.96 -24.61 27.48
CA ARG A 121 2.99 -25.57 28.60
C ARG A 121 1.66 -25.56 29.35
N PRO A 122 1.34 -26.65 30.10
CA PRO A 122 0.18 -26.66 31.02
C PRO A 122 0.38 -25.64 32.14
N LEU A 123 -0.71 -24.98 32.52
CA LEU A 123 -0.77 -24.08 33.65
C LEU A 123 -1.50 -24.74 34.83
N ALA A 124 -1.10 -24.41 36.07
CA ALA A 124 -1.89 -24.66 37.25
C ALA A 124 -3.19 -23.84 37.19
N LYS A 125 -4.22 -24.27 37.95
CA LYS A 125 -5.55 -23.63 37.88
C LYS A 125 -5.50 -22.12 38.14
N ASP A 126 -4.78 -21.72 39.19
CA ASP A 126 -4.70 -20.29 39.56
C ASP A 126 -4.04 -19.46 38.48
N ALA A 127 -2.90 -19.90 37.94
CA ALA A 127 -2.24 -19.24 36.81
C ALA A 127 -3.09 -19.24 35.52
N TRP A 128 -3.92 -20.25 35.32
CA TRP A 128 -4.88 -20.29 34.23
C TRP A 128 -5.96 -19.23 34.39
N ASP A 129 -6.51 -19.09 35.61
CA ASP A 129 -7.55 -18.12 35.90
C ASP A 129 -6.98 -16.68 35.81
N ASP A 130 -5.77 -16.42 36.32
CA ASP A 130 -5.08 -15.12 36.25
C ASP A 130 -4.91 -14.67 34.78
N VAL A 131 -4.41 -15.55 33.90
CA VAL A 131 -4.26 -15.25 32.44
C VAL A 131 -5.60 -14.92 31.81
N ARG A 132 -6.68 -15.60 32.17
CA ARG A 132 -8.01 -15.32 31.61
C ARG A 132 -8.62 -14.02 32.08
N GLU A 133 -8.29 -13.57 33.30
CA GLU A 133 -8.69 -12.27 33.81
C GLU A 133 -7.88 -11.13 33.21
N GLU A 134 -6.60 -11.38 32.93
CA GLU A 134 -5.70 -10.38 32.30
C GLU A 134 -5.98 -10.17 30.80
N VAL A 135 -6.25 -11.27 30.08
CA VAL A 135 -6.44 -11.22 28.61
C VAL A 135 -7.92 -11.10 28.26
N VAL A 136 -8.48 -9.92 28.52
CA VAL A 136 -9.87 -9.58 28.17
C VAL A 136 -9.86 -8.49 27.11
N GLY A 137 -10.54 -8.71 25.98
CA GLY A 137 -10.76 -7.66 24.98
C GLY A 137 -11.75 -6.63 25.51
N ALA A 138 -11.41 -5.34 25.37
CA ALA A 138 -12.24 -4.24 25.89
C ALA A 138 -13.60 -4.15 25.17
N TRP A 139 -13.64 -4.48 23.87
CA TRP A 139 -14.81 -4.31 23.01
C TRP A 139 -15.03 -5.50 22.08
N GLN A 140 -16.26 -5.67 21.62
CA GLN A 140 -16.58 -6.47 20.45
C GLN A 140 -16.58 -5.57 19.21
N MET A 141 -16.28 -6.15 18.02
CA MET A 141 -16.15 -5.37 16.79
C MET A 141 -17.47 -4.78 16.30
N ASP A 142 -18.61 -5.35 16.70
CA ASP A 142 -19.96 -4.85 16.41
C ASP A 142 -20.39 -3.66 17.31
N GLU A 143 -19.58 -3.31 18.30
CA GLU A 143 -19.75 -2.11 19.12
C GLU A 143 -18.92 -0.92 18.60
N LEU A 144 -18.07 -1.13 17.58
CA LEU A 144 -17.06 -0.17 17.15
C LEU A 144 -17.37 0.44 15.77
N VAL A 145 -16.97 1.69 15.61
CA VAL A 145 -17.00 2.44 14.35
C VAL A 145 -15.64 2.34 13.65
N LEU A 146 -15.65 1.80 12.42
CA LEU A 146 -14.49 1.79 11.53
C LEU A 146 -14.57 2.93 10.51
N GLY A 147 -13.69 3.91 10.63
CA GLY A 147 -13.50 4.99 9.66
C GLY A 147 -12.57 4.56 8.54
N ILE A 148 -13.03 4.67 7.30
CA ILE A 148 -12.27 4.31 6.10
C ILE A 148 -11.92 5.59 5.34
N LEU A 149 -10.65 5.99 5.39
CA LEU A 149 -10.16 7.16 4.64
C LEU A 149 -9.68 6.70 3.24
N GLY A 150 -10.50 6.97 2.23
CA GLY A 150 -10.30 6.51 0.86
C GLY A 150 -11.13 5.26 0.54
N MET A 151 -12.20 5.44 -0.26
CA MET A 151 -13.16 4.38 -0.62
C MET A 151 -12.90 3.85 -2.05
N GLY A 152 -11.60 3.66 -2.38
CA GLY A 152 -11.15 3.00 -3.60
C GLY A 152 -11.35 1.48 -3.55
N ARG A 153 -10.66 0.72 -4.41
CA ARG A 153 -10.77 -0.76 -4.47
C ARG A 153 -10.53 -1.45 -3.13
N ILE A 154 -9.51 -1.00 -2.40
CA ILE A 154 -9.16 -1.55 -1.08
C ILE A 154 -10.21 -1.13 -0.06
N GLY A 155 -10.53 0.17 0.05
CA GLY A 155 -11.49 0.69 1.01
C GLY A 155 -12.86 0.03 0.88
N GLN A 156 -13.38 -0.13 -0.34
CA GLN A 156 -14.65 -0.84 -0.59
C GLN A 156 -14.61 -2.29 -0.11
N ARG A 157 -13.51 -2.99 -0.37
CA ARG A 157 -13.39 -4.38 0.06
C ARG A 157 -13.17 -4.50 1.57
N VAL A 158 -12.46 -3.54 2.20
CA VAL A 158 -12.37 -3.43 3.67
C VAL A 158 -13.74 -3.19 4.27
N ALA A 159 -14.53 -2.24 3.75
CA ALA A 159 -15.90 -2.00 4.20
C ALA A 159 -16.75 -3.28 4.15
N GLN A 160 -16.68 -4.03 3.05
CA GLN A 160 -17.40 -5.28 2.88
C GLN A 160 -17.02 -6.33 3.94
N VAL A 161 -15.72 -6.53 4.19
CA VAL A 161 -15.23 -7.56 5.12
C VAL A 161 -15.47 -7.13 6.56
N ALA A 162 -15.18 -5.86 6.91
CA ALA A 162 -15.36 -5.33 8.25
C ALA A 162 -16.84 -5.28 8.63
N GLY A 163 -17.73 -4.87 7.72
CA GLY A 163 -19.16 -4.94 7.95
C GLY A 163 -19.68 -6.36 8.17
N ALA A 164 -19.10 -7.36 7.49
CA ALA A 164 -19.49 -8.76 7.66
C ALA A 164 -19.09 -9.34 9.04
N ILE A 165 -18.07 -8.79 9.71
CA ILE A 165 -17.70 -9.16 11.08
C ILE A 165 -18.30 -8.24 12.15
N GLY A 166 -19.13 -7.26 11.75
CA GLY A 166 -19.97 -6.47 12.64
C GLY A 166 -19.68 -4.99 12.74
N PHE A 167 -18.53 -4.49 12.27
CA PHE A 167 -18.21 -3.06 12.36
C PHE A 167 -19.30 -2.17 11.75
N HIS A 168 -19.62 -1.07 12.42
CA HIS A 168 -20.28 0.06 11.79
C HIS A 168 -19.24 0.84 10.98
N CYS A 169 -19.36 0.82 9.65
CA CYS A 169 -18.39 1.46 8.76
C CYS A 169 -18.85 2.85 8.32
N ILE A 170 -17.99 3.85 8.48
CA ILE A 170 -18.13 5.18 7.88
C ILE A 170 -16.94 5.44 6.96
N TYR A 171 -17.08 6.29 5.95
CA TYR A 171 -15.98 6.57 5.03
C TYR A 171 -15.93 8.01 4.55
N HIS A 172 -14.72 8.45 4.20
CA HIS A 172 -14.48 9.68 3.45
C HIS A 172 -13.74 9.39 2.15
N ASP A 173 -14.23 9.95 1.04
CA ASP A 173 -13.55 9.96 -0.25
C ASP A 173 -13.83 11.28 -0.97
N LEU A 174 -12.92 11.68 -1.88
CA LEU A 174 -13.10 12.86 -2.73
C LEU A 174 -14.14 12.62 -3.84
N LEU A 175 -14.37 11.35 -4.17
CA LEU A 175 -15.34 10.93 -5.20
C LEU A 175 -16.65 10.51 -4.52
N GLU A 176 -17.76 10.77 -5.19
CA GLU A 176 -19.04 10.18 -4.81
C GLU A 176 -19.02 8.69 -5.14
N ILE A 177 -19.18 7.85 -4.12
CA ILE A 177 -19.19 6.40 -4.26
C ILE A 177 -20.64 5.93 -4.43
N PRO A 178 -20.96 5.20 -5.51
CA PRO A 178 -22.29 4.63 -5.70
C PRO A 178 -22.72 3.75 -4.51
N GLU A 179 -23.99 3.80 -4.12
CA GLU A 179 -24.51 3.04 -2.98
C GLU A 179 -24.19 1.54 -3.07
N SER A 180 -24.29 0.96 -4.27
CA SER A 180 -23.95 -0.45 -4.53
C SER A 180 -22.51 -0.82 -4.26
N ALA A 181 -21.59 0.16 -4.19
CA ALA A 181 -20.17 -0.04 -3.93
C ALA A 181 -19.76 0.32 -2.49
N ARG A 182 -20.67 0.84 -1.68
CA ARG A 182 -20.39 1.23 -0.28
C ARG A 182 -20.38 0.05 0.68
N HIS A 183 -21.01 -1.07 0.32
CA HIS A 183 -21.15 -2.26 1.17
C HIS A 183 -21.69 -1.97 2.56
N GLY A 184 -22.63 -1.01 2.66
CA GLY A 184 -23.24 -0.59 3.92
C GLY A 184 -22.47 0.52 4.66
N ALA A 185 -21.30 0.95 4.18
CA ALA A 185 -20.59 2.07 4.78
C ALA A 185 -21.28 3.41 4.48
N GLU A 186 -21.32 4.31 5.46
CA GLU A 186 -21.95 5.61 5.37
C GLU A 186 -20.94 6.72 5.03
N PRO A 187 -21.26 7.63 4.06
CA PRO A 187 -20.37 8.72 3.73
C PRO A 187 -20.39 9.81 4.81
N CYS A 188 -19.23 10.38 5.11
CA CYS A 188 -19.10 11.52 6.04
C CYS A 188 -17.98 12.49 5.62
N GLY A 189 -17.93 13.65 6.29
CA GLY A 189 -16.80 14.57 6.16
C GLY A 189 -15.53 14.01 6.80
N ILE A 190 -14.35 14.45 6.34
CA ILE A 190 -13.08 13.94 6.87
C ILE A 190 -12.93 14.20 8.37
N GLU A 191 -13.35 15.39 8.84
CA GLU A 191 -13.29 15.75 10.24
C GLU A 191 -14.21 14.86 11.10
N GLN A 192 -15.40 14.54 10.58
CA GLN A 192 -16.36 13.66 11.22
C GLN A 192 -15.83 12.22 11.26
N LEU A 193 -15.21 11.76 10.16
CA LEU A 193 -14.58 10.44 10.12
C LEU A 193 -13.62 10.24 11.31
N PHE A 194 -12.75 11.21 11.55
CA PHE A 194 -11.77 11.13 12.65
C PHE A 194 -12.42 11.28 14.03
N ALA A 195 -13.48 12.08 14.15
CA ALA A 195 -14.15 12.31 15.44
C ALA A 195 -15.01 11.13 15.90
N ASP A 196 -15.66 10.45 14.95
CA ASP A 196 -16.67 9.42 15.26
C ASP A 196 -16.10 7.99 15.24
N SER A 197 -14.85 7.80 14.76
CA SER A 197 -14.24 6.47 14.63
C SER A 197 -13.50 6.02 15.89
N ASP A 198 -13.68 4.75 16.25
CA ASP A 198 -12.83 4.03 17.21
C ASP A 198 -11.55 3.52 16.53
N VAL A 199 -11.67 3.15 15.25
CA VAL A 199 -10.54 2.73 14.41
C VAL A 199 -10.59 3.49 13.10
N VAL A 200 -9.45 4.07 12.67
CA VAL A 200 -9.30 4.67 11.34
C VAL A 200 -8.30 3.87 10.51
N THR A 201 -8.70 3.51 9.30
CA THR A 201 -7.83 2.84 8.33
C THR A 201 -7.67 3.65 7.05
N VAL A 202 -6.42 3.85 6.60
CA VAL A 202 -6.07 4.78 5.51
C VAL A 202 -5.80 4.02 4.21
N HIS A 203 -6.55 4.35 3.15
CA HIS A 203 -6.49 3.69 1.83
C HIS A 203 -6.49 4.69 0.66
N VAL A 204 -6.08 5.93 0.89
CA VAL A 204 -5.92 6.94 -0.17
C VAL A 204 -4.75 6.60 -1.09
N ASP A 205 -4.76 7.16 -2.30
CA ASP A 205 -3.67 6.96 -3.25
C ASP A 205 -2.44 7.85 -2.96
N GLY A 206 -1.34 7.58 -3.70
CA GLY A 206 -0.06 8.27 -3.55
C GLY A 206 0.05 9.61 -4.29
N ARG A 207 -1.06 10.33 -4.54
CA ARG A 207 -0.97 11.68 -5.13
C ARG A 207 -0.30 12.66 -4.19
N SER A 208 0.43 13.62 -4.74
CA SER A 208 1.19 14.60 -3.95
C SER A 208 0.31 15.48 -3.05
N SER A 209 -0.95 15.72 -3.44
CA SER A 209 -1.92 16.46 -2.63
C SER A 209 -2.34 15.73 -1.34
N ASN A 210 -2.07 14.45 -1.22
CA ASN A 210 -2.32 13.69 0.01
C ASN A 210 -1.13 13.74 0.99
N ARG A 211 -0.05 14.46 0.66
CA ARG A 211 1.08 14.63 1.59
C ARG A 211 0.63 15.42 2.82
N GLY A 212 0.81 14.84 4.00
CA GLY A 212 0.38 15.43 5.27
C GLY A 212 -1.14 15.62 5.38
N LEU A 213 -1.93 14.83 4.65
CA LEU A 213 -3.40 14.87 4.73
C LEU A 213 -3.89 14.63 6.16
N VAL A 214 -3.26 13.69 6.86
CA VAL A 214 -3.51 13.43 8.28
C VAL A 214 -2.50 14.24 9.08
N ASP A 215 -2.91 15.44 9.43
CA ASP A 215 -2.15 16.44 10.17
C ASP A 215 -2.53 16.52 11.66
N ALA A 216 -1.88 17.40 12.42
CA ALA A 216 -2.15 17.57 13.84
C ALA A 216 -3.62 17.92 14.15
N PRO A 217 -4.28 18.90 13.47
CA PRO A 217 -5.69 19.18 13.65
C PRO A 217 -6.61 17.98 13.47
N LEU A 218 -6.31 17.12 12.51
CA LEU A 218 -7.12 15.94 12.23
C LEU A 218 -6.87 14.83 13.26
N LEU A 219 -5.61 14.62 13.67
CA LEU A 219 -5.24 13.66 14.73
C LEU A 219 -5.87 14.03 16.09
N GLU A 220 -5.97 15.32 16.41
CA GLU A 220 -6.60 15.78 17.67
C GLU A 220 -8.12 15.52 17.73
N ARG A 221 -8.75 15.13 16.63
CA ARG A 221 -10.15 14.71 16.61
C ARG A 221 -10.34 13.26 17.00
N LEU A 222 -9.30 12.43 16.89
CA LEU A 222 -9.35 11.03 17.30
C LEU A 222 -9.58 10.90 18.80
N ARG A 223 -10.23 9.86 19.20
CA ARG A 223 -10.43 9.44 20.59
C ARG A 223 -9.09 9.12 21.24
N ASP A 224 -9.03 9.25 22.57
CA ASP A 224 -7.81 9.01 23.35
C ASP A 224 -7.36 7.53 23.37
N ASP A 225 -8.23 6.62 22.92
CA ASP A 225 -8.01 5.17 22.81
C ASP A 225 -8.12 4.65 21.37
N ALA A 226 -8.15 5.55 20.39
CA ALA A 226 -8.32 5.21 18.98
C ALA A 226 -7.16 4.37 18.42
N VAL A 227 -7.47 3.54 17.44
CA VAL A 227 -6.49 2.80 16.64
C VAL A 227 -6.39 3.43 15.24
N LEU A 228 -5.18 3.81 14.81
CA LEU A 228 -4.93 4.33 13.46
C LEU A 228 -4.06 3.36 12.66
N ILE A 229 -4.57 2.90 11.52
CA ILE A 229 -3.88 1.96 10.62
C ILE A 229 -3.57 2.64 9.29
N ASN A 230 -2.31 2.58 8.85
CA ASN A 230 -1.91 3.07 7.53
C ASN A 230 -1.20 1.98 6.71
N THR A 231 -1.86 1.51 5.66
CA THR A 231 -1.32 0.60 4.65
C THR A 231 -1.30 1.24 3.25
N SER A 232 -1.40 2.58 3.19
CA SER A 232 -1.43 3.34 1.93
C SER A 232 -0.05 3.89 1.54
N ARG A 233 0.30 5.09 2.04
CA ARG A 233 1.62 5.71 1.87
C ARG A 233 2.06 6.40 3.15
N GLY A 234 3.36 6.35 3.47
CA GLY A 234 3.93 6.97 4.68
C GLY A 234 3.68 8.47 4.71
N PHE A 235 3.96 9.17 3.62
CA PHE A 235 3.83 10.62 3.55
C PHE A 235 2.41 11.18 3.71
N VAL A 236 1.38 10.32 3.75
CA VAL A 236 -0.01 10.74 3.98
C VAL A 236 -0.22 11.26 5.41
N ILE A 237 0.54 10.73 6.36
CA ILE A 237 0.48 11.13 7.76
C ILE A 237 1.72 11.98 8.09
N ASP A 238 1.53 13.03 8.87
CA ASP A 238 2.65 13.76 9.48
C ASP A 238 3.16 12.97 10.69
N ASP A 239 4.29 12.28 10.52
CA ASP A 239 4.89 11.42 11.56
C ASP A 239 5.24 12.18 12.84
N ARG A 240 5.59 13.48 12.76
CA ARG A 240 5.91 14.29 13.95
C ARG A 240 4.65 14.65 14.72
N ALA A 241 3.61 15.05 13.99
CA ALA A 241 2.30 15.30 14.58
C ALA A 241 1.74 14.02 15.23
N LEU A 242 1.88 12.88 14.53
CA LEU A 242 1.44 11.58 15.04
C LEU A 242 2.19 11.18 16.31
N ALA A 243 3.51 11.35 16.36
CA ALA A 243 4.31 11.04 17.56
C ALA A 243 3.92 11.94 18.75
N ALA A 244 3.68 13.24 18.51
CA ALA A 244 3.24 14.17 19.54
C ALA A 244 1.84 13.79 20.07
N TRP A 245 0.91 13.43 19.18
CA TRP A 245 -0.44 13.00 19.53
C TRP A 245 -0.41 11.70 20.35
N LEU A 246 0.34 10.69 19.87
CA LEU A 246 0.44 9.36 20.48
C LEU A 246 1.13 9.36 21.85
N GLY A 247 2.13 10.25 22.02
CA GLY A 247 2.90 10.37 23.27
C GLY A 247 2.07 10.82 24.46
N ASN A 248 0.94 11.48 24.22
CA ASN A 248 0.00 11.95 25.25
C ASN A 248 -1.20 10.99 25.46
N ARG A 249 -1.26 9.89 24.71
CA ARG A 249 -2.42 8.97 24.68
C ARG A 249 -1.98 7.51 24.81
N PRO A 250 -1.70 7.03 26.03
CA PRO A 250 -1.21 5.66 26.23
C PRO A 250 -2.22 4.57 25.85
N GLY A 251 -3.51 4.92 25.75
CA GLY A 251 -4.58 4.03 25.30
C GLY A 251 -4.69 3.91 23.78
N ALA A 252 -4.18 4.91 23.05
CA ALA A 252 -4.20 4.89 21.60
C ALA A 252 -3.12 3.97 21.02
N GLN A 253 -3.35 3.47 19.80
CA GLN A 253 -2.38 2.66 19.06
C GLN A 253 -2.25 3.14 17.61
N VAL A 254 -1.05 3.07 17.05
CA VAL A 254 -0.83 3.26 15.62
C VAL A 254 -0.14 2.06 15.01
N ILE A 255 -0.59 1.64 13.82
CA ILE A 255 -0.01 0.53 13.07
C ILE A 255 0.30 1.03 11.67
N LEU A 256 1.58 1.17 11.35
CA LEU A 256 2.04 1.72 10.08
C LEU A 256 2.81 0.65 9.31
N ASP A 257 2.27 0.28 8.14
CA ASP A 257 2.96 -0.62 7.19
C ASP A 257 3.83 0.14 6.18
N VAL A 258 3.68 1.47 6.12
CA VAL A 258 4.33 2.35 5.14
C VAL A 258 4.96 3.56 5.81
N HIS A 259 6.08 4.05 5.26
CA HIS A 259 6.90 5.12 5.86
C HIS A 259 7.37 6.13 4.79
N ASP A 260 7.88 7.28 5.22
CA ASP A 260 8.52 8.27 4.35
C ASP A 260 9.77 8.86 5.05
N PRO A 261 11.01 8.48 4.63
CA PRO A 261 11.34 7.56 3.53
C PRO A 261 11.17 6.07 3.86
N GLU A 262 11.18 5.23 2.83
CA GLU A 262 11.33 3.78 2.95
C GLU A 262 12.68 3.31 2.39
N PRO A 263 13.52 2.61 3.18
CA PRO A 263 13.39 2.31 4.61
C PRO A 263 13.45 3.57 5.48
N PHE A 264 12.75 3.56 6.62
CA PHE A 264 12.86 4.65 7.58
C PHE A 264 14.24 4.68 8.29
N THR A 265 14.64 5.84 8.77
CA THR A 265 15.95 6.05 9.41
C THR A 265 15.88 5.88 10.93
N HIS A 266 17.06 5.78 11.59
CA HIS A 266 17.15 5.70 13.06
C HIS A 266 16.50 6.88 13.81
N GLY A 267 16.30 8.02 13.14
CA GLY A 267 15.65 9.20 13.71
C GLY A 267 14.14 9.26 13.52
N HIS A 268 13.51 8.18 13.09
CA HIS A 268 12.05 8.14 12.91
C HIS A 268 11.34 8.39 14.26
N PRO A 269 10.40 9.36 14.35
CA PRO A 269 9.88 9.84 15.64
C PRO A 269 9.07 8.80 16.42
N LEU A 270 8.56 7.77 15.77
CA LEU A 270 7.76 6.72 16.40
C LEU A 270 8.60 5.54 16.93
N ILE A 271 9.90 5.47 16.63
CA ILE A 271 10.76 4.38 17.12
C ILE A 271 10.86 4.46 18.65
N GLY A 272 10.60 3.33 19.30
CA GLY A 272 10.68 3.17 20.75
C GLY A 272 9.40 3.55 21.51
N MET A 273 8.35 4.01 20.82
CA MET A 273 7.02 4.21 21.43
C MET A 273 6.32 2.86 21.59
N ALA A 274 5.85 2.54 22.79
CA ALA A 274 5.25 1.24 23.09
C ALA A 274 3.93 0.97 22.35
N ASN A 275 3.24 2.04 21.95
CA ASN A 275 1.95 2.01 21.26
C ASN A 275 2.05 2.35 19.75
N ALA A 276 3.27 2.32 19.21
CA ALA A 276 3.53 2.44 17.76
C ALA A 276 4.08 1.12 17.20
N HIS A 277 3.39 0.55 16.23
CA HIS A 277 3.73 -0.71 15.59
C HIS A 277 4.10 -0.46 14.12
N LEU A 278 5.40 -0.60 13.80
CA LEU A 278 5.95 -0.27 12.50
C LEU A 278 6.30 -1.56 11.73
N ALA A 279 5.71 -1.74 10.56
CA ALA A 279 5.96 -2.90 9.69
C ALA A 279 6.68 -2.49 8.40
N PRO A 280 7.48 -3.37 7.77
CA PRO A 280 8.32 -3.02 6.63
C PRO A 280 7.61 -3.24 5.29
N HIS A 281 6.44 -2.61 5.08
CA HIS A 281 5.64 -2.62 3.84
C HIS A 281 5.26 -4.04 3.41
N LEU A 282 4.52 -4.75 4.27
CA LEU A 282 4.17 -6.17 4.10
C LEU A 282 2.79 -6.41 3.50
N ALA A 283 1.88 -5.43 3.50
CA ALA A 283 0.47 -5.62 3.17
C ALA A 283 0.22 -6.34 1.82
N SER A 284 1.10 -6.14 0.84
CA SER A 284 1.01 -6.79 -0.48
C SER A 284 1.90 -8.04 -0.63
N ARG A 285 2.54 -8.53 0.45
CA ARG A 285 3.60 -9.54 0.38
C ARG A 285 3.09 -10.99 0.46
N THR A 286 2.09 -11.35 -0.32
CA THR A 286 1.73 -12.75 -0.57
C THR A 286 2.33 -13.24 -1.89
N LEU A 287 2.62 -14.54 -2.01
CA LEU A 287 3.12 -15.13 -3.26
C LEU A 287 2.16 -14.84 -4.43
N THR A 288 0.86 -14.98 -4.19
CA THR A 288 -0.18 -14.71 -5.19
C THR A 288 -0.18 -13.25 -5.66
N ALA A 289 -0.14 -12.28 -4.73
CA ALA A 289 -0.11 -10.87 -5.12
C ALA A 289 1.18 -10.51 -5.86
N MET A 290 2.32 -11.07 -5.44
CA MET A 290 3.61 -10.85 -6.11
C MET A 290 3.62 -11.44 -7.52
N ALA A 291 3.08 -12.64 -7.72
CA ALA A 291 2.89 -13.23 -9.03
C ALA A 291 1.94 -12.38 -9.89
N ASN A 292 0.78 -11.99 -9.36
CA ASN A 292 -0.18 -11.15 -10.07
C ASN A 292 0.42 -9.81 -10.52
N MET A 293 1.20 -9.14 -9.66
CA MET A 293 1.89 -7.90 -10.01
C MET A 293 2.93 -8.11 -11.13
N SER A 294 3.56 -9.28 -11.18
CA SER A 294 4.56 -9.61 -12.20
C SER A 294 3.96 -9.75 -13.59
N TRP A 295 2.67 -10.06 -13.70
CA TRP A 295 1.97 -10.18 -14.99
C TRP A 295 1.77 -8.85 -15.74
N VAL A 296 2.28 -7.73 -15.24
CA VAL A 296 2.45 -6.48 -16.02
C VAL A 296 3.25 -6.70 -17.32
N VAL A 297 4.02 -7.77 -17.40
CA VAL A 297 4.76 -8.19 -18.59
C VAL A 297 3.88 -8.35 -19.82
N LYS A 298 2.59 -8.66 -19.65
CA LYS A 298 1.62 -8.76 -20.76
C LYS A 298 1.34 -7.41 -21.39
N ASP A 299 1.23 -6.35 -20.59
CA ASP A 299 1.05 -5.00 -21.09
C ASP A 299 2.34 -4.46 -21.74
N VAL A 300 3.52 -4.85 -21.20
CA VAL A 300 4.81 -4.58 -21.84
C VAL A 300 4.84 -5.17 -23.25
N ALA A 301 4.53 -6.45 -23.40
CA ALA A 301 4.52 -7.13 -24.71
C ALA A 301 3.48 -6.52 -25.67
N ALA A 302 2.30 -6.12 -25.17
CA ALA A 302 1.28 -5.44 -25.97
C ALA A 302 1.83 -4.14 -26.56
N VAL A 303 2.40 -3.24 -25.74
CA VAL A 303 2.97 -1.98 -26.18
C VAL A 303 4.14 -2.18 -27.15
N LEU A 304 5.03 -3.14 -26.86
CA LEU A 304 6.15 -3.46 -27.76
C LEU A 304 5.66 -4.00 -29.11
N GLY A 305 4.57 -4.74 -29.13
CA GLY A 305 3.90 -5.25 -30.32
C GLY A 305 3.03 -4.22 -31.06
N GLY A 306 2.89 -2.99 -30.53
CA GLY A 306 2.06 -1.94 -31.10
C GLY A 306 0.57 -2.03 -30.78
N ALA A 307 0.19 -2.89 -29.83
CA ALA A 307 -1.18 -2.99 -29.31
C ALA A 307 -1.38 -2.11 -28.06
N PRO A 308 -2.61 -1.64 -27.78
CA PRO A 308 -2.90 -0.91 -26.57
C PRO A 308 -2.75 -1.80 -25.34
N PRO A 309 -2.19 -1.27 -24.22
CA PRO A 309 -2.13 -1.99 -22.98
C PRO A 309 -3.52 -2.11 -22.32
N ARG A 310 -3.69 -3.11 -21.48
CA ARG A 310 -4.92 -3.30 -20.70
C ARG A 310 -5.03 -2.29 -19.55
N PHE A 311 -3.90 -1.98 -18.92
CA PHE A 311 -3.86 -1.14 -17.72
C PHE A 311 -2.86 0.03 -17.88
N PRO A 312 -3.16 1.01 -18.77
CA PRO A 312 -2.37 2.22 -18.85
C PRO A 312 -2.49 3.03 -17.56
N ALA A 313 -1.46 3.80 -17.22
CA ALA A 313 -1.54 4.76 -16.13
C ALA A 313 -2.70 5.76 -16.37
N PRO A 314 -3.47 6.12 -15.34
CA PRO A 314 -4.57 7.06 -15.51
C PRO A 314 -4.10 8.42 -16.03
N LEU A 315 -4.95 9.08 -16.81
CA LEU A 315 -4.74 10.46 -17.23
C LEU A 315 -5.00 11.36 -16.01
N ARG A 316 -3.92 11.85 -15.39
CA ARG A 316 -3.99 12.83 -14.29
C ARG A 316 -3.47 14.17 -14.75
#